data_0b5dcbe36f5df71cb83d6af524418f04
#
_entry.id   0b5dcbe36f5df71cb83d6af524418f04
#
_cell.length_a   1.000
_cell.length_b   1.000
_cell.length_c   1.000
_cell.angle_alpha   90.00
_cell.angle_beta   90.00
_cell.angle_gamma   90.00
#
_symmetry.space_group_name_H-M   'P 1'
#
loop_
_entity.id
_entity.type
_entity.pdbx_description
1 polymer ?
#
loop_
_entity_poly.entity_id
_entity_poly.type
_entity_poly.pdbx_seq_one_letter_code
_entity_poly.pdbx_strand_id
1 'polypeptide(L)'
;MATLTILIVTVFVVGYLCIALESVTRVNKAAIALLMCVLCWTLLMLGPGAYYPEVAGDNVLHHVAEVIEHHLGDAAGTLFFLMGAMTIVEIVDSNGGFNFVRDTMKTRSKRKLMWRVAFMTFFLSAILDNLTTSIVMIMVLRKLVQSREDRLIYAALVVISANSGGAFSPIGDVTTIMLWIKGVITTQGVLTEIFVPSLVSMLVPATILSLSLKGKFDKEQNLPKADVSQFTKTQRDIIFWLGVGGLCFVPVFKTLTHLPPFMGILLVLGVLWTVTELFHYNTAEDDTMAKRVSDLLSKIDLSTIMFFLGILMAVAVLQEVGVLTALGESLNEAFAGNYYLINGIIGVLSSIVDNVPLVAGCMGMYPVAPDGAMAIDGIFWQLLAYCAGVGGSMLIIGSAAGVVVMGLEKITFGWYMKKITWIAFVGYLAGILIYWMEKSVIGL
;
A
#
# COMPACT_ATOMS: atom_id res chain seq x y z
N MET A 1 -22.36 5.38 28.33
CA MET A 1 -22.03 4.70 27.09
C MET A 1 -22.27 5.60 25.86
N ALA A 2 -23.51 5.89 25.45
CA ALA A 2 -23.78 6.65 24.21
C ALA A 2 -23.00 7.96 24.03
N THR A 3 -22.88 8.80 25.08
CA THR A 3 -22.20 10.10 24.98
C THR A 3 -20.69 9.96 24.71
N LEU A 4 -20.00 9.05 25.39
CA LEU A 4 -18.56 8.81 25.17
C LEU A 4 -18.32 8.19 23.81
N THR A 5 -19.14 7.23 23.37
CA THR A 5 -19.07 6.64 22.03
C THR A 5 -19.25 7.70 20.94
N ILE A 6 -20.26 8.59 21.09
CA ILE A 6 -20.47 9.70 20.14
C ILE A 6 -19.25 10.62 20.12
N LEU A 7 -18.65 10.90 21.27
CA LEU A 7 -17.48 11.76 21.35
C LEU A 7 -16.25 11.12 20.67
N ILE A 8 -16.02 9.83 20.91
CA ILE A 8 -14.96 9.04 20.24
C ILE A 8 -15.16 9.07 18.72
N VAL A 9 -16.36 8.75 18.24
CA VAL A 9 -16.69 8.81 16.81
C VAL A 9 -16.51 10.21 16.26
N THR A 10 -16.91 11.26 16.99
CA THR A 10 -16.73 12.64 16.55
C THR A 10 -15.26 13.00 16.41
N VAL A 11 -14.42 12.66 17.40
CA VAL A 11 -12.96 12.87 17.35
C VAL A 11 -12.35 12.14 16.16
N PHE A 12 -12.75 10.88 15.94
CA PHE A 12 -12.28 10.09 14.81
C PHE A 12 -12.68 10.72 13.48
N VAL A 13 -13.95 11.08 13.29
CA VAL A 13 -14.44 11.66 12.03
C VAL A 13 -13.79 13.02 11.77
N VAL A 14 -13.69 13.89 12.76
CA VAL A 14 -13.02 15.20 12.63
C VAL A 14 -11.54 15.03 12.32
N GLY A 15 -10.84 14.14 13.04
CA GLY A 15 -9.43 13.81 12.76
C GLY A 15 -9.25 13.27 11.34
N TYR A 16 -10.15 12.40 10.92
CA TYR A 16 -10.14 11.83 9.57
C TYR A 16 -10.37 12.89 8.48
N LEU A 17 -11.31 13.80 8.67
CA LEU A 17 -11.52 14.95 7.77
C LEU A 17 -10.27 15.83 7.68
N CYS A 18 -9.61 16.09 8.82
CA CYS A 18 -8.36 16.84 8.84
C CYS A 18 -7.23 16.12 8.07
N ILE A 19 -7.14 14.78 8.16
CA ILE A 19 -6.20 13.97 7.36
C ILE A 19 -6.51 14.10 5.87
N ALA A 20 -7.78 13.95 5.47
CA ALA A 20 -8.21 14.09 4.08
C ALA A 20 -7.95 15.50 3.51
N LEU A 21 -7.98 16.51 4.36
CA LEU A 21 -7.71 17.91 4.02
C LEU A 21 -6.26 18.33 4.23
N GLU A 22 -5.30 17.40 4.34
CA GLU A 22 -3.87 17.69 4.52
C GLU A 22 -3.34 18.72 3.53
N SER A 23 -3.74 18.62 2.25
CA SER A 23 -3.33 19.56 1.21
C SER A 23 -3.80 21.01 1.44
N VAL A 24 -4.88 21.19 2.19
CA VAL A 24 -5.45 22.51 2.54
C VAL A 24 -4.89 23.01 3.88
N THR A 25 -4.88 22.14 4.88
CA THR A 25 -4.44 22.46 6.25
C THR A 25 -2.92 22.61 6.34
N ARG A 26 -2.18 21.97 5.46
CA ARG A 26 -0.72 21.86 5.47
C ARG A 26 -0.16 21.22 6.75
N VAL A 27 -0.99 20.55 7.52
CA VAL A 27 -0.60 19.79 8.70
C VAL A 27 -0.36 18.35 8.25
N ASN A 28 0.81 17.80 8.60
CA ASN A 28 1.15 16.42 8.23
C ASN A 28 0.14 15.44 8.83
N LYS A 29 -0.37 14.52 8.01
CA LYS A 29 -1.38 13.52 8.39
C LYS A 29 -0.96 12.66 9.57
N ALA A 30 0.34 12.40 9.76
CA ALA A 30 0.86 11.63 10.89
C ALA A 30 0.60 12.32 12.22
N ALA A 31 0.78 13.65 12.30
CA ALA A 31 0.53 14.41 13.52
C ALA A 31 -0.96 14.32 13.93
N ILE A 32 -1.86 14.42 12.96
CA ILE A 32 -3.31 14.32 13.20
C ILE A 32 -3.68 12.89 13.63
N ALA A 33 -3.14 11.87 12.98
CA ALA A 33 -3.41 10.47 13.31
C ALA A 33 -2.95 10.13 14.74
N LEU A 34 -1.77 10.60 15.16
CA LEU A 34 -1.26 10.40 16.51
C LEU A 34 -2.13 11.11 17.56
N LEU A 35 -2.53 12.36 17.30
CA LEU A 35 -3.45 13.08 18.20
C LEU A 35 -4.80 12.37 18.31
N MET A 36 -5.37 11.96 17.17
CA MET A 36 -6.64 11.23 17.12
C MET A 36 -6.55 9.92 17.91
N CYS A 37 -5.48 9.15 17.74
CA CYS A 37 -5.22 7.93 18.49
C CYS A 37 -5.27 8.18 19.99
N VAL A 38 -4.44 9.10 20.49
CA VAL A 38 -4.34 9.38 21.93
C VAL A 38 -5.65 9.92 22.50
N LEU A 39 -6.33 10.81 21.78
CA LEU A 39 -7.62 11.35 22.22
C LEU A 39 -8.71 10.27 22.29
N CYS A 40 -8.80 9.37 21.30
CA CYS A 40 -9.79 8.28 21.31
C CYS A 40 -9.55 7.31 22.48
N TRP A 41 -8.31 6.86 22.71
CA TRP A 41 -7.97 6.01 23.85
C TRP A 41 -8.20 6.72 25.20
N THR A 42 -7.87 8.01 25.29
CA THR A 42 -8.13 8.81 26.50
C THR A 42 -9.62 8.88 26.82
N LEU A 43 -10.47 9.09 25.80
CA LEU A 43 -11.92 9.12 25.99
C LEU A 43 -12.47 7.76 26.43
N LEU A 44 -11.96 6.64 25.91
CA LEU A 44 -12.32 5.31 26.36
C LEU A 44 -11.94 5.11 27.82
N MET A 45 -10.74 5.55 28.23
CA MET A 45 -10.25 5.46 29.62
C MET A 45 -11.02 6.34 30.61
N LEU A 46 -11.79 7.32 30.16
CA LEU A 46 -12.69 8.12 31.07
C LEU A 46 -13.93 7.34 31.51
N GLY A 47 -14.28 6.24 30.84
CA GLY A 47 -15.46 5.43 31.21
C GLY A 47 -15.33 3.96 30.79
N PRO A 48 -14.25 3.26 31.17
CA PRO A 48 -13.93 1.93 30.65
C PRO A 48 -14.96 0.87 31.06
N GLY A 49 -15.54 0.99 32.26
CA GLY A 49 -16.57 0.07 32.73
C GLY A 49 -17.86 0.07 31.91
N ALA A 50 -18.08 1.07 31.06
CA ALA A 50 -19.19 1.09 30.13
C ALA A 50 -18.96 0.13 28.93
N TYR A 51 -17.72 -0.14 28.58
CA TYR A 51 -17.34 -0.98 27.43
C TYR A 51 -16.95 -2.40 27.86
N TYR A 52 -16.45 -2.55 29.09
CA TYR A 52 -16.05 -3.84 29.68
C TYR A 52 -16.84 -4.14 30.97
N PRO A 53 -18.15 -4.33 30.89
CA PRO A 53 -19.01 -4.54 32.07
C PRO A 53 -18.71 -5.87 32.81
N GLU A 54 -18.04 -6.81 32.15
CA GLU A 54 -17.71 -8.12 32.73
C GLU A 54 -16.46 -8.05 33.64
N VAL A 55 -15.67 -6.98 33.53
CA VAL A 55 -14.45 -6.78 34.32
C VAL A 55 -14.76 -5.94 35.55
N ALA A 56 -14.62 -6.51 36.74
CA ALA A 56 -15.01 -5.85 37.98
C ALA A 56 -13.94 -4.91 38.54
N GLY A 57 -14.37 -3.74 39.02
CA GLY A 57 -13.59 -2.84 39.88
C GLY A 57 -12.34 -2.24 39.23
N ASP A 58 -11.26 -2.12 40.02
CA ASP A 58 -9.99 -1.53 39.57
C ASP A 58 -9.27 -2.33 38.46
N ASN A 59 -9.66 -3.57 38.24
CA ASN A 59 -9.09 -4.42 37.17
C ASN A 59 -9.44 -3.94 35.76
N VAL A 60 -10.49 -3.09 35.59
CA VAL A 60 -10.87 -2.55 34.28
C VAL A 60 -9.77 -1.70 33.66
N LEU A 61 -9.10 -0.88 34.48
CA LEU A 61 -7.98 -0.05 33.97
C LEU A 61 -6.80 -0.89 33.49
N HIS A 62 -6.50 -1.97 34.24
CA HIS A 62 -5.45 -2.91 33.84
C HIS A 62 -5.83 -3.64 32.54
N HIS A 63 -7.08 -4.09 32.45
CA HIS A 63 -7.60 -4.74 31.25
C HIS A 63 -7.50 -3.85 30.01
N VAL A 64 -7.88 -2.57 30.11
CA VAL A 64 -7.72 -1.64 28.96
C VAL A 64 -6.24 -1.45 28.57
N ALA A 65 -5.32 -1.43 29.54
CA ALA A 65 -3.89 -1.37 29.23
C ALA A 65 -3.43 -2.60 28.45
N GLU A 66 -3.85 -3.82 28.84
CA GLU A 66 -3.58 -5.06 28.09
C GLU A 66 -4.18 -5.03 26.67
N VAL A 67 -5.41 -4.49 26.51
CA VAL A 67 -6.04 -4.31 25.21
C VAL A 67 -5.21 -3.37 24.31
N ILE A 68 -4.75 -2.24 24.87
CA ILE A 68 -3.87 -1.30 24.15
C ILE A 68 -2.57 -2.00 23.72
N GLU A 69 -1.93 -2.75 24.62
CA GLU A 69 -0.69 -3.48 24.30
C GLU A 69 -0.92 -4.55 23.23
N HIS A 70 -2.05 -5.24 23.27
CA HIS A 70 -2.42 -6.23 22.25
C HIS A 70 -2.57 -5.59 20.86
N HIS A 71 -3.34 -4.51 20.75
CA HIS A 71 -3.49 -3.78 19.48
C HIS A 71 -2.17 -3.15 19.01
N LEU A 72 -1.34 -2.66 19.93
CA LEU A 72 0.00 -2.17 19.60
C LEU A 72 0.88 -3.30 19.04
N GLY A 73 0.83 -4.50 19.63
CA GLY A 73 1.52 -5.69 19.14
C GLY A 73 1.12 -6.06 17.71
N ASP A 74 -0.18 -6.07 17.41
CA ASP A 74 -0.73 -6.32 16.07
C ASP A 74 -0.26 -5.25 15.07
N ALA A 75 -0.33 -3.98 15.46
CA ALA A 75 0.15 -2.87 14.63
C ALA A 75 1.66 -2.94 14.42
N ALA A 76 2.44 -3.22 15.46
CA ALA A 76 3.91 -3.30 15.40
C ALA A 76 4.39 -4.34 14.38
N GLY A 77 3.74 -5.50 14.29
CA GLY A 77 4.07 -6.52 13.27
C GLY A 77 4.01 -5.96 11.85
N THR A 78 2.98 -5.18 11.54
CA THR A 78 2.83 -4.51 10.24
C THR A 78 3.87 -3.41 10.05
N LEU A 79 4.13 -2.59 11.07
CA LEU A 79 5.06 -1.47 10.99
C LEU A 79 6.50 -1.93 10.81
N PHE A 80 6.95 -2.96 11.54
CA PHE A 80 8.27 -3.55 11.36
C PHE A 80 8.43 -4.21 9.99
N PHE A 81 7.39 -4.86 9.49
CA PHE A 81 7.38 -5.36 8.12
C PHE A 81 7.63 -4.24 7.11
N LEU A 82 6.86 -3.15 7.20
CA LEU A 82 6.98 -2.00 6.31
C LEU A 82 8.35 -1.32 6.39
N MET A 83 8.84 -1.06 7.61
CA MET A 83 10.17 -0.47 7.83
C MET A 83 11.26 -1.33 7.20
N GLY A 84 11.22 -2.64 7.42
CA GLY A 84 12.19 -3.57 6.86
C GLY A 84 12.13 -3.62 5.33
N ALA A 85 10.94 -3.70 4.76
CA ALA A 85 10.74 -3.70 3.30
C ALA A 85 11.25 -2.40 2.66
N MET A 86 10.87 -1.23 3.20
CA MET A 86 11.34 0.08 2.72
C MET A 86 12.87 0.19 2.81
N THR A 87 13.49 -0.33 3.88
CA THR A 87 14.95 -0.33 4.03
C THR A 87 15.63 -1.20 2.98
N ILE A 88 15.10 -2.41 2.75
CA ILE A 88 15.63 -3.33 1.71
C ILE A 88 15.59 -2.65 0.34
N VAL A 89 14.45 -2.02 0.00
CA VAL A 89 14.27 -1.35 -1.28
C VAL A 89 15.22 -0.15 -1.43
N GLU A 90 15.38 0.67 -0.36
CA GLU A 90 16.31 1.81 -0.36
C GLU A 90 17.77 1.36 -0.53
N ILE A 91 18.17 0.24 0.09
CA ILE A 91 19.51 -0.34 -0.11
C ILE A 91 19.70 -0.73 -1.57
N VAL A 92 18.72 -1.42 -2.17
CA VAL A 92 18.77 -1.85 -3.57
C VAL A 92 18.82 -0.66 -4.52
N ASP A 93 17.98 0.35 -4.32
CA ASP A 93 17.90 1.54 -5.16
C ASP A 93 19.17 2.40 -5.08
N SER A 94 19.62 2.70 -3.87
CA SER A 94 20.86 3.51 -3.63
C SER A 94 22.10 2.88 -4.26
N ASN A 95 22.10 1.56 -4.45
CA ASN A 95 23.18 0.82 -5.09
C ASN A 95 22.95 0.57 -6.58
N GLY A 96 21.93 1.18 -7.19
CA GLY A 96 21.65 1.13 -8.61
C GLY A 96 21.03 -0.19 -9.08
N GLY A 97 20.39 -0.95 -8.18
CA GLY A 97 19.73 -2.21 -8.51
C GLY A 97 18.60 -2.06 -9.52
N PHE A 98 17.93 -0.90 -9.57
CA PHE A 98 16.84 -0.63 -10.52
C PHE A 98 17.27 0.03 -11.84
N ASN A 99 18.58 0.08 -12.15
CA ASN A 99 19.05 0.62 -13.42
C ASN A 99 18.49 -0.10 -14.66
N PHE A 100 18.17 -1.40 -14.52
CA PHE A 100 17.54 -2.19 -15.61
C PHE A 100 16.16 -1.64 -16.00
N VAL A 101 15.40 -1.09 -15.05
CA VAL A 101 14.09 -0.46 -15.32
C VAL A 101 14.26 0.62 -16.38
N ARG A 102 15.23 1.52 -16.19
CA ARG A 102 15.55 2.58 -17.13
C ARG A 102 15.95 2.05 -18.50
N ASP A 103 16.80 1.01 -18.54
CA ASP A 103 17.28 0.45 -19.80
C ASP A 103 16.16 -0.23 -20.61
N THR A 104 15.23 -0.87 -19.92
CA THR A 104 14.04 -1.50 -20.52
C THR A 104 13.06 -0.45 -21.09
N MET A 105 13.04 0.77 -20.53
CA MET A 105 12.14 1.85 -20.96
C MET A 105 12.56 2.55 -22.25
N LYS A 106 13.77 2.35 -22.75
CA LYS A 106 14.29 3.03 -23.97
C LYS A 106 13.46 2.70 -25.20
N THR A 107 12.70 3.65 -25.73
CA THR A 107 11.93 3.52 -26.97
C THR A 107 11.55 4.88 -27.54
N ARG A 108 11.50 4.99 -28.89
CA ARG A 108 11.02 6.20 -29.56
C ARG A 108 9.51 6.29 -29.67
N SER A 109 8.79 5.17 -29.57
CA SER A 109 7.33 5.14 -29.71
C SER A 109 6.62 5.46 -28.40
N LYS A 110 5.78 6.50 -28.38
CA LYS A 110 4.97 6.87 -27.21
C LYS A 110 4.10 5.70 -26.73
N ARG A 111 3.43 5.00 -27.64
CA ARG A 111 2.61 3.81 -27.28
C ARG A 111 3.41 2.66 -26.70
N LYS A 112 4.59 2.35 -27.30
CA LYS A 112 5.44 1.29 -26.76
C LYS A 112 5.95 1.63 -25.36
N LEU A 113 6.28 2.90 -25.11
CA LEU A 113 6.64 3.36 -23.77
C LEU A 113 5.48 3.18 -22.80
N MET A 114 4.26 3.54 -23.21
CA MET A 114 3.06 3.39 -22.37
C MET A 114 2.89 1.96 -21.87
N TRP A 115 2.96 0.96 -22.76
CA TRP A 115 2.83 -0.43 -22.38
C TRP A 115 4.01 -0.94 -21.53
N ARG A 116 5.23 -0.49 -21.82
CA ARG A 116 6.41 -0.82 -20.97
C ARG A 116 6.23 -0.24 -19.55
N VAL A 117 5.78 0.99 -19.44
CA VAL A 117 5.48 1.65 -18.16
C VAL A 117 4.39 0.87 -17.41
N ALA A 118 3.28 0.55 -18.09
CA ALA A 118 2.17 -0.19 -17.47
C ALA A 118 2.62 -1.52 -16.86
N PHE A 119 3.23 -2.39 -17.67
CA PHE A 119 3.65 -3.71 -17.21
C PHE A 119 4.79 -3.65 -16.20
N MET A 120 5.80 -2.80 -16.44
CA MET A 120 6.91 -2.67 -15.50
C MET A 120 6.42 -2.19 -14.14
N THR A 121 5.56 -1.16 -14.10
CA THR A 121 4.98 -0.66 -12.86
C THR A 121 4.15 -1.72 -12.16
N PHE A 122 3.32 -2.45 -12.91
CA PHE A 122 2.45 -3.48 -12.38
C PHE A 122 3.25 -4.60 -11.66
N PHE A 123 4.23 -5.18 -12.34
CA PHE A 123 5.03 -6.27 -11.75
C PHE A 123 6.01 -5.77 -10.69
N LEU A 124 6.57 -4.58 -10.87
CA LEU A 124 7.48 -4.01 -9.88
C LEU A 124 6.73 -3.70 -8.57
N SER A 125 5.51 -3.19 -8.66
CA SER A 125 4.67 -2.90 -7.49
C SER A 125 4.23 -4.14 -6.73
N ALA A 126 4.09 -5.27 -7.40
CA ALA A 126 3.80 -6.54 -6.72
C ALA A 126 4.94 -7.00 -5.78
N ILE A 127 6.13 -6.45 -5.92
CA ILE A 127 7.33 -6.83 -5.16
C ILE A 127 7.80 -5.72 -4.22
N LEU A 128 7.77 -4.46 -4.68
CA LEU A 128 8.39 -3.32 -3.98
C LEU A 128 7.41 -2.48 -3.16
N ASP A 129 6.16 -2.61 -3.29
CA ASP A 129 5.04 -1.74 -2.94
C ASP A 129 4.71 -0.66 -4.00
N ASN A 130 3.47 -0.15 -3.89
CA ASN A 130 2.93 0.84 -4.83
C ASN A 130 3.57 2.23 -4.70
N LEU A 131 3.93 2.65 -3.50
CA LEU A 131 4.54 3.96 -3.23
C LEU A 131 5.95 4.03 -3.82
N THR A 132 6.81 3.09 -3.42
CA THR A 132 8.22 3.03 -3.87
C THR A 132 8.30 2.86 -5.38
N THR A 133 7.51 1.94 -5.94
CA THR A 133 7.43 1.73 -7.39
C THR A 133 7.05 3.00 -8.13
N SER A 134 6.08 3.75 -7.61
CA SER A 134 5.66 5.01 -8.22
C SER A 134 6.78 6.05 -8.24
N ILE A 135 7.52 6.18 -7.15
CA ILE A 135 8.68 7.10 -7.07
C ILE A 135 9.72 6.73 -8.13
N VAL A 136 10.15 5.47 -8.17
CA VAL A 136 11.15 4.96 -9.12
C VAL A 136 10.71 5.23 -10.56
N MET A 137 9.46 4.89 -10.89
CA MET A 137 8.93 5.05 -12.24
C MET A 137 8.81 6.53 -12.65
N ILE A 138 8.40 7.42 -11.75
CA ILE A 138 8.34 8.86 -12.03
C ILE A 138 9.74 9.44 -12.24
N MET A 139 10.72 9.03 -11.44
CA MET A 139 12.11 9.47 -11.64
C MET A 139 12.65 9.06 -13.02
N VAL A 140 12.35 7.83 -13.47
CA VAL A 140 12.70 7.36 -14.82
C VAL A 140 11.96 8.14 -15.90
N LEU A 141 10.65 8.36 -15.73
CA LEU A 141 9.83 9.11 -16.70
C LEU A 141 10.27 10.56 -16.87
N ARG A 142 10.70 11.23 -15.82
CA ARG A 142 11.26 12.59 -15.88
C ARG A 142 12.49 12.69 -16.77
N LYS A 143 13.31 11.66 -16.78
CA LYS A 143 14.52 11.58 -17.63
C LYS A 143 14.16 11.21 -19.09
N LEU A 144 13.06 10.47 -19.32
CA LEU A 144 12.67 9.97 -20.63
C LEU A 144 11.71 10.88 -21.39
N VAL A 145 10.75 11.50 -20.69
CA VAL A 145 9.63 12.24 -21.30
C VAL A 145 9.76 13.73 -20.96
N GLN A 146 10.22 14.52 -21.92
CA GLN A 146 10.40 15.97 -21.73
C GLN A 146 9.07 16.74 -21.78
N SER A 147 8.13 16.31 -22.64
CA SER A 147 6.79 16.89 -22.71
C SER A 147 6.04 16.67 -21.39
N ARG A 148 5.68 17.78 -20.73
CA ARG A 148 4.91 17.73 -19.49
C ARG A 148 3.54 17.10 -19.71
N GLU A 149 2.86 17.41 -20.80
CA GLU A 149 1.52 16.88 -21.09
C GLU A 149 1.53 15.36 -21.24
N ASP A 150 2.47 14.83 -22.05
CA ASP A 150 2.64 13.38 -22.18
C ASP A 150 3.01 12.75 -20.83
N ARG A 151 3.93 13.38 -20.08
CA ARG A 151 4.40 12.85 -18.80
C ARG A 151 3.30 12.75 -17.75
N LEU A 152 2.35 13.70 -17.72
CA LEU A 152 1.19 13.61 -16.83
C LEU A 152 0.33 12.37 -17.13
N ILE A 153 0.17 11.98 -18.40
CA ILE A 153 -0.60 10.79 -18.80
C ILE A 153 0.15 9.52 -18.35
N TYR A 154 1.46 9.45 -18.57
CA TYR A 154 2.27 8.33 -18.08
C TYR A 154 2.26 8.25 -16.54
N ALA A 155 2.36 9.39 -15.86
CA ALA A 155 2.33 9.45 -14.40
C ALA A 155 0.99 8.95 -13.83
N ALA A 156 -0.12 9.32 -14.46
CA ALA A 156 -1.44 8.79 -14.09
C ALA A 156 -1.53 7.26 -14.29
N LEU A 157 -0.96 6.75 -15.39
CA LEU A 157 -0.90 5.30 -15.61
C LEU A 157 -0.01 4.61 -14.57
N VAL A 158 1.09 5.23 -14.13
CA VAL A 158 1.93 4.70 -13.04
C VAL A 158 1.08 4.50 -11.78
N VAL A 159 0.27 5.48 -11.37
CA VAL A 159 -0.61 5.34 -10.19
C VAL A 159 -1.57 4.15 -10.34
N ILE A 160 -2.25 4.05 -11.49
CA ILE A 160 -3.20 2.95 -11.76
C ILE A 160 -2.47 1.61 -11.74
N SER A 161 -1.36 1.50 -12.46
CA SER A 161 -0.60 0.24 -12.57
C SER A 161 0.05 -0.17 -11.27
N ALA A 162 0.53 0.79 -10.45
CA ALA A 162 1.12 0.51 -9.15
C ALA A 162 0.08 -0.04 -8.17
N ASN A 163 -1.07 0.61 -8.06
CA ASN A 163 -2.14 0.14 -7.17
C ASN A 163 -2.72 -1.20 -7.64
N SER A 164 -2.92 -1.38 -8.95
CA SER A 164 -3.37 -2.67 -9.49
C SER A 164 -2.33 -3.78 -9.27
N GLY A 165 -1.04 -3.49 -9.45
CA GLY A 165 0.05 -4.44 -9.22
C GLY A 165 0.25 -4.77 -7.74
N GLY A 166 0.05 -3.80 -6.85
CA GLY A 166 0.11 -4.02 -5.41
C GLY A 166 -1.02 -4.92 -4.88
N ALA A 167 -2.21 -4.81 -5.45
CA ALA A 167 -3.40 -5.47 -4.94
C ALA A 167 -3.38 -7.01 -5.03
N PHE A 168 -2.67 -7.60 -6.00
CA PHE A 168 -2.65 -9.06 -6.18
C PHE A 168 -1.47 -9.76 -5.48
N SER A 169 -0.62 -9.02 -4.78
CA SER A 169 0.55 -9.59 -4.09
C SER A 169 0.45 -9.38 -2.59
N PRO A 170 0.82 -10.37 -1.76
CA PRO A 170 0.76 -10.23 -0.31
C PRO A 170 1.73 -9.16 0.24
N ILE A 171 2.67 -8.67 -0.57
CA ILE A 171 3.69 -7.69 -0.19
C ILE A 171 3.66 -6.41 -1.05
N GLY A 172 2.73 -6.31 -2.01
CA GLY A 172 2.72 -5.24 -3.01
C GLY A 172 1.94 -3.98 -2.61
N ASP A 173 1.10 -4.07 -1.59
CA ASP A 173 0.36 -2.93 -1.02
C ASP A 173 0.22 -3.12 0.49
N VAL A 174 0.26 -2.03 1.25
CA VAL A 174 0.09 -2.05 2.71
C VAL A 174 -1.22 -2.73 3.11
N THR A 175 -2.29 -2.51 2.36
CA THR A 175 -3.61 -3.13 2.59
C THR A 175 -3.57 -4.63 2.48
N THR A 176 -2.93 -5.15 1.45
CA THR A 176 -2.78 -6.60 1.23
C THR A 176 -1.86 -7.21 2.29
N ILE A 177 -0.77 -6.49 2.66
CA ILE A 177 0.13 -6.87 3.75
C ILE A 177 -0.66 -7.07 5.05
N MET A 178 -1.53 -6.11 5.41
CA MET A 178 -2.33 -6.18 6.63
C MET A 178 -3.27 -7.38 6.64
N LEU A 179 -4.02 -7.62 5.56
CA LEU A 179 -4.91 -8.76 5.42
C LEU A 179 -4.14 -10.09 5.51
N TRP A 180 -2.97 -10.15 4.89
CA TRP A 180 -2.10 -11.32 4.90
C TRP A 180 -1.46 -11.58 6.27
N ILE A 181 -1.01 -10.54 6.98
CA ILE A 181 -0.48 -10.65 8.36
C ILE A 181 -1.58 -11.13 9.30
N LYS A 182 -2.79 -10.57 9.21
CA LYS A 182 -3.96 -10.98 9.98
C LYS A 182 -4.40 -12.42 9.67
N GLY A 183 -3.97 -13.00 8.54
CA GLY A 183 -4.28 -14.38 8.14
C GLY A 183 -5.65 -14.55 7.49
N VAL A 184 -6.31 -13.45 7.09
CA VAL A 184 -7.62 -13.51 6.40
C VAL A 184 -7.50 -13.80 4.91
N ILE A 185 -6.31 -13.57 4.33
CA ILE A 185 -5.93 -14.03 2.99
C ILE A 185 -4.62 -14.82 3.04
N THR A 186 -4.49 -15.80 2.15
CA THR A 186 -3.23 -16.54 1.95
C THR A 186 -2.44 -15.99 0.77
N THR A 187 -1.15 -16.30 0.73
CA THR A 187 -0.29 -15.98 -0.41
C THR A 187 -0.83 -16.58 -1.70
N GLN A 188 -1.24 -17.86 -1.63
CA GLN A 188 -1.77 -18.55 -2.81
C GLN A 188 -3.10 -17.94 -3.25
N GLY A 189 -4.04 -17.69 -2.31
CA GLY A 189 -5.34 -17.13 -2.62
C GLY A 189 -5.22 -15.79 -3.35
N VAL A 190 -4.47 -14.83 -2.79
CA VAL A 190 -4.35 -13.51 -3.42
C VAL A 190 -3.63 -13.53 -4.77
N LEU A 191 -2.60 -14.38 -4.93
CA LEU A 191 -1.87 -14.51 -6.20
C LEU A 191 -2.71 -15.18 -7.30
N THR A 192 -3.57 -16.13 -6.97
CA THR A 192 -4.37 -16.84 -7.97
C THR A 192 -5.69 -16.14 -8.28
N GLU A 193 -6.38 -15.61 -7.28
CA GLU A 193 -7.72 -15.06 -7.45
C GLU A 193 -7.72 -13.57 -7.86
N ILE A 194 -6.72 -12.80 -7.40
CA ILE A 194 -6.70 -11.36 -7.63
C ILE A 194 -5.80 -10.96 -8.80
N PHE A 195 -4.94 -11.85 -9.28
CA PHE A 195 -4.03 -11.54 -10.41
C PHE A 195 -4.77 -11.10 -11.67
N VAL A 196 -5.74 -11.88 -12.15
CA VAL A 196 -6.45 -11.56 -13.41
C VAL A 196 -7.34 -10.33 -13.25
N PRO A 197 -8.15 -10.17 -12.20
CA PRO A 197 -8.86 -8.93 -11.90
C PRO A 197 -7.95 -7.70 -11.87
N SER A 198 -6.82 -7.77 -11.18
CA SER A 198 -5.84 -6.68 -11.10
C SER A 198 -5.18 -6.38 -12.45
N LEU A 199 -4.85 -7.41 -13.21
CA LEU A 199 -4.29 -7.23 -14.55
C LEU A 199 -5.28 -6.52 -15.48
N VAL A 200 -6.56 -6.91 -15.46
CA VAL A 200 -7.61 -6.29 -16.28
C VAL A 200 -7.85 -4.85 -15.84
N SER A 201 -7.83 -4.56 -14.53
CA SER A 201 -7.98 -3.20 -14.01
C SER A 201 -6.88 -2.25 -14.49
N MET A 202 -5.70 -2.75 -14.81
CA MET A 202 -4.61 -2.00 -15.42
C MET A 202 -4.72 -1.95 -16.95
N LEU A 203 -5.02 -3.10 -17.61
CA LEU A 203 -5.06 -3.21 -19.08
C LEU A 203 -6.11 -2.31 -19.70
N VAL A 204 -7.29 -2.20 -19.09
CA VAL A 204 -8.40 -1.37 -19.62
C VAL A 204 -8.00 0.11 -19.63
N PRO A 205 -7.55 0.74 -18.54
CA PRO A 205 -7.04 2.10 -18.55
C PRO A 205 -5.85 2.29 -19.50
N ALA A 206 -4.87 1.37 -19.48
CA ALA A 206 -3.71 1.45 -20.36
C ALA A 206 -4.11 1.46 -21.84
N THR A 207 -5.09 0.64 -22.22
CA THR A 207 -5.63 0.61 -23.59
C THR A 207 -6.25 1.94 -23.95
N ILE A 208 -7.16 2.48 -23.11
CA ILE A 208 -7.83 3.75 -23.35
C ILE A 208 -6.80 4.90 -23.47
N LEU A 209 -5.85 4.98 -22.54
CA LEU A 209 -4.81 6.01 -22.55
C LEU A 209 -3.86 5.87 -23.74
N SER A 210 -3.58 4.64 -24.19
CA SER A 210 -2.71 4.40 -25.35
C SER A 210 -3.29 4.96 -26.65
N LEU A 211 -4.61 5.09 -26.74
CA LEU A 211 -5.27 5.67 -27.91
C LEU A 211 -5.05 7.19 -28.00
N SER A 212 -4.87 7.86 -26.86
CA SER A 212 -4.59 9.30 -26.82
C SER A 212 -3.14 9.65 -27.15
N LEU A 213 -2.20 8.73 -26.94
CA LEU A 213 -0.77 8.93 -27.19
C LEU A 213 -0.36 8.45 -28.59
N LYS A 214 -0.28 9.39 -29.54
CA LYS A 214 0.13 9.11 -30.93
C LYS A 214 1.53 9.71 -31.20
N GLY A 215 2.27 9.07 -32.12
CA GLY A 215 3.54 9.60 -32.61
C GLY A 215 4.77 9.01 -31.93
N LYS A 216 5.90 9.64 -32.23
CA LYS A 216 7.23 9.30 -31.73
C LYS A 216 7.82 10.49 -30.99
N PHE A 217 8.80 10.26 -30.14
CA PHE A 217 9.59 11.31 -29.53
C PHE A 217 10.55 11.90 -30.58
N ASP A 218 10.70 13.23 -30.63
CA ASP A 218 11.46 13.95 -31.66
C ASP A 218 12.97 13.75 -31.53
N LYS A 219 13.47 13.48 -30.35
CA LYS A 219 14.89 13.26 -30.08
C LYS A 219 15.15 11.87 -29.53
N GLU A 220 16.31 11.33 -29.86
CA GLU A 220 16.85 10.16 -29.18
C GLU A 220 16.93 10.48 -27.67
N GLN A 221 16.36 9.58 -26.86
CA GLN A 221 16.35 9.73 -25.41
C GLN A 221 17.81 9.58 -24.93
N ASN A 222 18.53 10.71 -24.84
CA ASN A 222 19.84 10.75 -24.21
C ASN A 222 19.63 10.58 -22.70
N LEU A 223 19.58 9.33 -22.28
CA LEU A 223 19.58 9.03 -20.85
C LEU A 223 20.92 9.44 -20.27
N PRO A 224 20.94 10.18 -19.14
CA PRO A 224 22.17 10.35 -18.38
C PRO A 224 22.80 8.97 -18.14
N LYS A 225 24.12 8.90 -18.16
CA LYS A 225 24.82 7.66 -17.75
C LYS A 225 24.26 7.25 -16.39
N ALA A 226 24.15 5.93 -16.16
CA ALA A 226 23.75 5.41 -14.87
C ALA A 226 24.54 6.11 -13.77
N ASP A 227 23.90 6.48 -12.67
CA ASP A 227 24.60 6.99 -11.52
C ASP A 227 25.75 6.03 -11.21
N VAL A 228 26.95 6.57 -11.08
CA VAL A 228 28.15 5.75 -10.88
C VAL A 228 28.03 5.13 -9.49
N SER A 229 27.57 3.91 -9.44
CA SER A 229 27.61 3.12 -8.21
C SER A 229 29.07 2.82 -7.90
N GLN A 230 29.47 2.93 -6.65
CA GLN A 230 30.80 2.53 -6.18
C GLN A 230 31.05 1.03 -6.33
N PHE A 231 29.97 0.24 -6.45
CA PHE A 231 30.03 -1.20 -6.56
C PHE A 231 30.21 -1.68 -8.01
N THR A 232 30.95 -2.78 -8.14
CA THR A 232 31.08 -3.52 -9.39
C THR A 232 29.72 -4.06 -9.86
N LYS A 233 29.59 -4.38 -11.13
CA LYS A 233 28.35 -4.93 -11.68
C LYS A 233 27.90 -6.17 -10.90
N THR A 234 28.83 -7.08 -10.58
CA THR A 234 28.54 -8.32 -9.84
C THR A 234 28.01 -8.01 -8.42
N GLN A 235 28.62 -7.07 -7.71
CA GLN A 235 28.14 -6.68 -6.37
C GLN A 235 26.73 -6.09 -6.42
N ARG A 236 26.43 -5.24 -7.41
CA ARG A 236 25.08 -4.69 -7.61
C ARG A 236 24.05 -5.78 -7.92
N ASP A 237 24.41 -6.74 -8.76
CA ASP A 237 23.55 -7.87 -9.10
C ASP A 237 23.28 -8.73 -7.84
N ILE A 238 24.29 -8.94 -6.98
CA ILE A 238 24.12 -9.65 -5.70
C ILE A 238 23.17 -8.86 -4.77
N ILE A 239 23.38 -7.55 -4.58
CA ILE A 239 22.51 -6.72 -3.75
C ILE A 239 21.07 -6.75 -4.27
N PHE A 240 20.89 -6.63 -5.59
CA PHE A 240 19.58 -6.70 -6.22
C PHE A 240 18.88 -8.05 -5.94
N TRP A 241 19.55 -9.17 -6.22
CA TRP A 241 18.94 -10.48 -6.03
C TRP A 241 18.74 -10.86 -4.58
N LEU A 242 19.61 -10.42 -3.67
CA LEU A 242 19.39 -10.58 -2.22
C LEU A 242 18.22 -9.75 -1.73
N GLY A 243 18.09 -8.50 -2.18
CA GLY A 243 16.97 -7.64 -1.78
C GLY A 243 15.65 -8.08 -2.38
N VAL A 244 15.53 -8.08 -3.71
CA VAL A 244 14.29 -8.40 -4.41
C VAL A 244 13.93 -9.88 -4.25
N GLY A 245 14.88 -10.78 -4.42
CA GLY A 245 14.69 -12.21 -4.18
C GLY A 245 14.35 -12.52 -2.72
N GLY A 246 14.96 -11.79 -1.78
CA GLY A 246 14.63 -11.85 -0.36
C GLY A 246 13.20 -11.44 -0.05
N LEU A 247 12.71 -10.34 -0.63
CA LEU A 247 11.30 -9.94 -0.51
C LEU A 247 10.36 -11.03 -1.02
N CYS A 248 10.65 -11.60 -2.20
CA CYS A 248 9.87 -12.72 -2.74
C CYS A 248 9.97 -13.99 -1.88
N PHE A 249 11.06 -14.17 -1.12
CA PHE A 249 11.25 -15.30 -0.21
C PHE A 249 10.42 -15.19 1.08
N VAL A 250 10.03 -13.99 1.52
CA VAL A 250 9.28 -13.80 2.78
C VAL A 250 7.98 -14.62 2.87
N PRO A 251 7.12 -14.68 1.83
CA PRO A 251 5.95 -15.56 1.84
C PRO A 251 6.31 -17.05 1.97
N VAL A 252 7.40 -17.48 1.33
CA VAL A 252 7.90 -18.85 1.45
C VAL A 252 8.41 -19.11 2.87
N PHE A 253 9.15 -18.15 3.45
CA PHE A 253 9.61 -18.22 4.84
C PHE A 253 8.45 -18.38 5.82
N LYS A 254 7.38 -17.56 5.68
CA LYS A 254 6.16 -17.69 6.51
C LYS A 254 5.54 -19.09 6.40
N THR A 255 5.46 -19.64 5.18
CA THR A 255 4.86 -20.96 4.93
C THR A 255 5.68 -22.09 5.54
N LEU A 256 7.02 -22.01 5.48
CA LEU A 256 7.92 -23.04 5.98
C LEU A 256 8.10 -22.99 7.51
N THR A 257 8.17 -21.79 8.08
CA THR A 257 8.52 -21.59 9.49
C THR A 257 7.31 -21.34 10.38
N HIS A 258 6.18 -20.96 9.81
CA HIS A 258 4.99 -20.47 10.50
C HIS A 258 5.24 -19.22 11.37
N LEU A 259 6.40 -18.58 11.23
CA LEU A 259 6.73 -17.33 11.92
C LEU A 259 6.01 -16.13 11.27
N PRO A 260 5.75 -15.07 12.04
CA PRO A 260 5.17 -13.85 11.50
C PRO A 260 6.02 -13.26 10.36
N PRO A 261 5.41 -12.67 9.32
CA PRO A 261 6.11 -12.15 8.14
C PRO A 261 7.21 -11.15 8.44
N PHE A 262 7.07 -10.33 9.49
CA PHE A 262 8.10 -9.35 9.86
C PHE A 262 9.43 -10.01 10.22
N MET A 263 9.43 -11.23 10.77
CA MET A 263 10.66 -11.98 11.06
C MET A 263 11.39 -12.35 9.76
N GLY A 264 10.66 -12.70 8.70
CA GLY A 264 11.25 -12.96 7.39
C GLY A 264 11.89 -11.71 6.78
N ILE A 265 11.21 -10.56 6.87
CA ILE A 265 11.77 -9.28 6.42
C ILE A 265 13.03 -8.91 7.19
N LEU A 266 13.03 -9.04 8.53
CA LEU A 266 14.21 -8.75 9.36
C LEU A 266 15.38 -9.68 9.05
N LEU A 267 15.11 -10.95 8.75
CA LEU A 267 16.15 -11.89 8.29
C LEU A 267 16.77 -11.41 6.98
N VAL A 268 15.95 -11.11 5.98
CA VAL A 268 16.42 -10.62 4.66
C VAL A 268 17.21 -9.32 4.83
N LEU A 269 16.69 -8.37 5.62
CA LEU A 269 17.36 -7.11 5.89
C LEU A 269 18.71 -7.33 6.56
N GLY A 270 18.78 -8.20 7.58
CA GLY A 270 20.02 -8.51 8.29
C GLY A 270 21.10 -9.10 7.37
N VAL A 271 20.70 -10.04 6.48
CA VAL A 271 21.60 -10.62 5.49
C VAL A 271 22.06 -9.56 4.47
N LEU A 272 21.13 -8.81 3.90
CA LEU A 272 21.43 -7.78 2.91
C LEU A 272 22.34 -6.68 3.49
N TRP A 273 22.04 -6.24 4.71
CA TRP A 273 22.85 -5.26 5.42
C TRP A 273 24.28 -5.75 5.63
N THR A 274 24.43 -6.98 6.14
CA THR A 274 25.74 -7.58 6.37
C THR A 274 26.56 -7.68 5.06
N VAL A 275 25.94 -8.15 3.99
CA VAL A 275 26.62 -8.28 2.69
C VAL A 275 27.02 -6.91 2.14
N THR A 276 26.16 -5.90 2.26
CA THR A 276 26.43 -4.54 1.78
C THR A 276 27.59 -3.90 2.57
N GLU A 277 27.64 -4.06 3.90
CA GLU A 277 28.75 -3.58 4.74
C GLU A 277 30.06 -4.27 4.40
N LEU A 278 30.04 -5.60 4.15
CA LEU A 278 31.25 -6.32 3.72
C LEU A 278 31.77 -5.81 2.36
N PHE A 279 30.88 -5.45 1.43
CA PHE A 279 31.30 -4.86 0.17
C PHE A 279 31.89 -3.47 0.36
N HIS A 280 31.31 -2.64 1.23
CA HIS A 280 31.89 -1.34 1.58
C HIS A 280 33.26 -1.46 2.23
N TYR A 281 33.44 -2.39 3.18
CA TYR A 281 34.72 -2.61 3.84
C TYR A 281 35.85 -2.97 2.86
N ASN A 282 35.53 -3.78 1.85
CA ASN A 282 36.50 -4.20 0.84
C ASN A 282 36.81 -3.13 -0.23
N THR A 283 35.99 -2.08 -0.34
CA THR A 283 36.11 -1.04 -1.39
C THR A 283 36.69 0.28 -0.83
N ALA A 284 36.78 0.43 0.49
CA ALA A 284 37.13 1.66 1.17
C ALA A 284 38.67 1.91 1.19
N GLU A 285 39.21 2.43 0.10
CA GLU A 285 40.44 3.24 0.15
C GLU A 285 40.16 4.75 0.33
N ASP A 286 38.90 5.22 0.19
CA ASP A 286 38.49 6.62 0.37
C ASP A 286 37.17 6.71 1.18
N ASP A 287 37.28 7.05 2.45
CA ASP A 287 36.24 7.02 3.50
C ASP A 287 35.14 8.10 3.36
N THR A 288 35.12 8.86 2.28
CA THR A 288 34.27 10.08 2.18
C THR A 288 32.98 9.97 1.37
N MET A 289 32.72 8.85 0.69
CA MET A 289 31.51 8.71 -0.16
C MET A 289 30.69 7.43 0.03
N ALA A 290 31.08 6.53 0.92
CA ALA A 290 30.33 5.29 1.15
C ALA A 290 29.04 5.60 1.91
N LYS A 291 27.88 5.53 1.24
CA LYS A 291 26.57 5.56 1.89
C LYS A 291 26.37 4.26 2.65
N ARG A 292 26.71 4.24 3.93
CA ARG A 292 26.45 3.08 4.81
C ARG A 292 24.95 2.86 4.95
N VAL A 293 24.57 1.63 5.23
CA VAL A 293 23.15 1.29 5.45
C VAL A 293 22.55 2.13 6.57
N SER A 294 23.32 2.47 7.60
CA SER A 294 22.91 3.39 8.67
C SER A 294 22.46 4.76 8.16
N ASP A 295 23.11 5.28 7.10
CA ASP A 295 22.75 6.57 6.51
C ASP A 295 21.46 6.44 5.65
N LEU A 296 21.23 5.26 5.07
CA LEU A 296 20.04 4.96 4.30
C LEU A 296 18.79 4.88 5.19
N LEU A 297 18.93 4.46 6.46
CA LEU A 297 17.82 4.46 7.43
C LEU A 297 17.23 5.86 7.64
N SER A 298 18.03 6.92 7.51
CA SER A 298 17.54 8.30 7.62
C SER A 298 16.63 8.73 6.47
N LYS A 299 16.61 7.98 5.37
CA LYS A 299 15.79 8.25 4.19
C LYS A 299 14.43 7.56 4.23
N ILE A 300 14.22 6.64 5.19
CA ILE A 300 12.93 5.96 5.34
C ILE A 300 11.89 7.00 5.74
N ASP A 301 10.72 6.91 5.13
CA ASP A 301 9.59 7.78 5.46
C ASP A 301 8.98 7.39 6.83
N LEU A 302 9.65 7.85 7.89
CA LEU A 302 9.20 7.65 9.26
C LEU A 302 7.84 8.34 9.52
N SER A 303 7.51 9.39 8.77
CA SER A 303 6.21 10.06 8.87
C SER A 303 5.08 9.11 8.49
N THR A 304 5.25 8.34 7.41
CA THR A 304 4.28 7.33 7.00
C THR A 304 4.15 6.20 8.04
N ILE A 305 5.24 5.77 8.67
CA ILE A 305 5.19 4.77 9.75
C ILE A 305 4.39 5.29 10.96
N MET A 306 4.64 6.55 11.37
CA MET A 306 3.91 7.19 12.47
C MET A 306 2.43 7.40 12.12
N PHE A 307 2.12 7.72 10.87
CA PHE A 307 0.74 7.79 10.39
C PHE A 307 0.03 6.44 10.54
N PHE A 308 0.65 5.35 10.10
CA PHE A 308 0.06 4.02 10.22
C PHE A 308 -0.12 3.60 11.67
N LEU A 309 0.85 3.85 12.54
CA LEU A 309 0.69 3.61 13.96
C LEU A 309 -0.53 4.34 14.52
N GLY A 310 -0.62 5.65 14.30
CA GLY A 310 -1.71 6.46 14.81
C GLY A 310 -3.08 6.02 14.31
N ILE A 311 -3.20 5.73 13.01
CA ILE A 311 -4.49 5.36 12.42
C ILE A 311 -4.93 3.94 12.83
N LEU A 312 -4.02 2.96 12.87
CA LEU A 312 -4.35 1.60 13.30
C LEU A 312 -4.82 1.58 14.76
N MET A 313 -4.12 2.28 15.64
CA MET A 313 -4.49 2.38 17.04
C MET A 313 -5.79 3.17 17.25
N ALA A 314 -6.11 4.19 16.43
CA ALA A 314 -7.37 4.89 16.49
C ALA A 314 -8.56 4.03 16.00
N VAL A 315 -8.37 3.23 14.95
CA VAL A 315 -9.38 2.28 14.46
C VAL A 315 -9.64 1.18 15.50
N ALA A 316 -8.60 0.75 16.23
CA ALA A 316 -8.75 -0.23 17.31
C ALA A 316 -9.74 0.26 18.39
N VAL A 317 -9.72 1.55 18.74
CA VAL A 317 -10.73 2.11 19.68
C VAL A 317 -12.15 1.96 19.14
N LEU A 318 -12.38 2.24 17.86
CA LEU A 318 -13.71 2.06 17.24
C LEU A 318 -14.18 0.61 17.26
N GLN A 319 -13.24 -0.34 17.15
CA GLN A 319 -13.52 -1.76 17.30
C GLN A 319 -13.95 -2.09 18.73
N GLU A 320 -13.18 -1.66 19.71
CA GLU A 320 -13.45 -1.91 21.14
C GLU A 320 -14.78 -1.33 21.63
N VAL A 321 -15.17 -0.17 21.11
CA VAL A 321 -16.47 0.45 21.46
C VAL A 321 -17.65 -0.10 20.65
N GLY A 322 -17.43 -1.09 19.78
CA GLY A 322 -18.47 -1.78 19.01
C GLY A 322 -19.02 -0.99 17.81
N VAL A 323 -18.47 0.16 17.48
CA VAL A 323 -18.93 1.02 16.37
C VAL A 323 -18.70 0.33 15.02
N LEU A 324 -17.57 -0.34 14.85
CA LEU A 324 -17.26 -1.02 13.60
C LEU A 324 -18.18 -2.21 13.36
N THR A 325 -18.47 -3.00 14.39
CA THR A 325 -19.42 -4.12 14.31
C THR A 325 -20.81 -3.64 13.90
N ALA A 326 -21.33 -2.61 14.57
CA ALA A 326 -22.63 -2.02 14.23
C ALA A 326 -22.69 -1.48 12.80
N LEU A 327 -21.59 -0.88 12.32
CA LEU A 327 -21.48 -0.40 10.94
C LEU A 327 -21.49 -1.57 9.93
N GLY A 328 -20.77 -2.65 10.23
CA GLY A 328 -20.75 -3.87 9.40
C GLY A 328 -22.14 -4.53 9.30
N GLU A 329 -22.86 -4.63 10.43
CA GLU A 329 -24.24 -5.14 10.45
C GLU A 329 -25.17 -4.25 9.61
N SER A 330 -25.08 -2.93 9.76
CA SER A 330 -25.88 -1.97 8.98
C SER A 330 -25.61 -2.07 7.48
N LEU A 331 -24.36 -2.27 7.08
CA LEU A 331 -23.99 -2.50 5.67
C LEU A 331 -24.54 -3.82 5.15
N ASN A 332 -24.49 -4.90 5.95
CA ASN A 332 -25.06 -6.18 5.57
C ASN A 332 -26.58 -6.13 5.40
N GLU A 333 -27.28 -5.42 6.28
CA GLU A 333 -28.73 -5.20 6.15
C GLU A 333 -29.06 -4.35 4.92
N ALA A 334 -28.36 -3.24 4.71
CA ALA A 334 -28.62 -2.33 3.60
C ALA A 334 -28.40 -2.96 2.22
N PHE A 335 -27.43 -3.85 2.10
CA PHE A 335 -27.07 -4.52 0.84
C PHE A 335 -27.42 -6.02 0.79
N ALA A 336 -28.24 -6.50 1.72
CA ALA A 336 -28.70 -7.90 1.81
C ALA A 336 -27.55 -8.92 1.74
N GLY A 337 -26.41 -8.61 2.35
CA GLY A 337 -25.22 -9.47 2.35
C GLY A 337 -24.52 -9.61 1.00
N ASN A 338 -24.78 -8.72 0.05
CA ASN A 338 -24.10 -8.74 -1.25
C ASN A 338 -22.68 -8.17 -1.13
N TYR A 339 -21.70 -9.04 -0.89
CA TYR A 339 -20.30 -8.65 -0.69
C TYR A 339 -19.63 -8.00 -1.90
N TYR A 340 -20.13 -8.24 -3.12
CA TYR A 340 -19.65 -7.54 -4.32
C TYR A 340 -20.03 -6.06 -4.29
N LEU A 341 -21.26 -5.75 -3.88
CA LEU A 341 -21.70 -4.35 -3.74
C LEU A 341 -21.02 -3.68 -2.55
N ILE A 342 -20.93 -4.36 -1.40
CA ILE A 342 -20.28 -3.82 -0.20
C ILE A 342 -18.82 -3.46 -0.52
N ASN A 343 -18.03 -4.41 -1.02
CA ASN A 343 -16.64 -4.17 -1.38
C ASN A 343 -16.49 -3.17 -2.54
N GLY A 344 -17.41 -3.20 -3.51
CA GLY A 344 -17.42 -2.23 -4.59
C GLY A 344 -17.57 -0.79 -4.09
N ILE A 345 -18.45 -0.57 -3.10
CA ILE A 345 -18.62 0.74 -2.46
C ILE A 345 -17.41 1.09 -1.60
N ILE A 346 -16.88 0.13 -0.83
CA ILE A 346 -15.66 0.31 -0.03
C ILE A 346 -14.50 0.77 -0.92
N GLY A 347 -14.32 0.18 -2.10
CA GLY A 347 -13.28 0.60 -3.03
C GLY A 347 -13.52 2.00 -3.63
N VAL A 348 -14.76 2.41 -3.85
CA VAL A 348 -15.06 3.81 -4.20
C VAL A 348 -14.70 4.74 -3.05
N LEU A 349 -15.02 4.38 -1.81
CA LEU A 349 -14.61 5.14 -0.64
C LEU A 349 -13.09 5.21 -0.49
N SER A 350 -12.36 4.14 -0.84
CA SER A 350 -10.90 4.11 -0.88
C SER A 350 -10.29 5.15 -1.82
N SER A 351 -11.02 5.66 -2.77
CA SER A 351 -10.54 6.76 -3.62
C SER A 351 -10.49 8.11 -2.91
N ILE A 352 -11.30 8.28 -1.88
CA ILE A 352 -11.41 9.54 -1.09
C ILE A 352 -10.61 9.42 0.20
N VAL A 353 -10.67 8.22 0.78
CA VAL A 353 -10.14 7.84 2.08
C VAL A 353 -8.91 6.96 1.84
N ASP A 354 -7.80 7.23 2.54
CA ASP A 354 -6.60 6.38 2.44
C ASP A 354 -6.99 4.90 2.65
N ASN A 355 -6.47 4.02 1.80
CA ASN A 355 -6.85 2.60 1.75
C ASN A 355 -6.53 1.85 3.06
N VAL A 356 -5.49 2.22 3.78
CA VAL A 356 -5.03 1.52 5.00
C VAL A 356 -6.05 1.61 6.15
N PRO A 357 -6.51 2.80 6.59
CA PRO A 357 -7.53 2.88 7.63
C PRO A 357 -8.86 2.25 7.22
N LEU A 358 -9.17 2.26 5.93
CA LEU A 358 -10.40 1.64 5.43
C LEU A 358 -10.36 0.12 5.60
N VAL A 359 -9.25 -0.53 5.22
CA VAL A 359 -9.06 -1.98 5.40
C VAL A 359 -8.97 -2.34 6.88
N ALA A 360 -8.29 -1.54 7.70
CA ALA A 360 -8.26 -1.73 9.15
C ALA A 360 -9.68 -1.70 9.74
N GLY A 361 -10.50 -0.73 9.32
CA GLY A 361 -11.91 -0.66 9.68
C GLY A 361 -12.69 -1.91 9.30
N CYS A 362 -12.54 -2.38 8.05
CA CYS A 362 -13.21 -3.60 7.58
C CYS A 362 -12.80 -4.86 8.36
N MET A 363 -11.50 -4.97 8.73
CA MET A 363 -11.05 -6.07 9.60
C MET A 363 -11.66 -6.03 11.01
N GLY A 364 -12.00 -4.84 11.49
CA GLY A 364 -12.71 -4.67 12.77
C GLY A 364 -14.23 -4.83 12.66
N MET A 365 -14.80 -4.66 11.45
CA MET A 365 -16.24 -4.80 11.21
C MET A 365 -16.69 -6.25 11.12
N TYR A 366 -15.87 -7.11 10.51
CA TYR A 366 -16.26 -8.45 10.12
C TYR A 366 -15.35 -9.51 10.75
N PRO A 367 -15.93 -10.49 11.48
CA PRO A 367 -15.17 -11.63 11.97
C PRO A 367 -14.87 -12.61 10.84
N VAL A 368 -13.78 -13.34 10.98
CA VAL A 368 -13.45 -14.46 10.08
C VAL A 368 -14.37 -15.63 10.42
N ALA A 369 -15.08 -16.15 9.43
CA ALA A 369 -15.92 -17.33 9.58
C ALA A 369 -15.14 -18.61 9.24
N PRO A 370 -15.58 -19.78 9.73
CA PRO A 370 -14.94 -21.06 9.39
C PRO A 370 -15.14 -21.45 7.92
N ASP A 371 -16.22 -20.99 7.28
CA ASP A 371 -16.57 -21.29 5.89
C ASP A 371 -17.35 -20.13 5.24
N GLY A 372 -17.57 -20.23 3.93
CA GLY A 372 -18.33 -19.27 3.14
C GLY A 372 -17.55 -17.99 2.76
N ALA A 373 -18.26 -16.92 2.44
CA ALA A 373 -17.69 -15.70 1.90
C ALA A 373 -16.77 -14.94 2.86
N MET A 374 -16.91 -15.18 4.17
CA MET A 374 -16.10 -14.57 5.25
C MET A 374 -15.00 -15.51 5.76
N ALA A 375 -14.81 -16.68 5.15
CA ALA A 375 -13.71 -17.58 5.48
C ALA A 375 -12.37 -17.00 5.04
N ILE A 376 -11.28 -17.62 5.49
CA ILE A 376 -9.94 -17.32 4.95
C ILE A 376 -9.98 -17.56 3.44
N ASP A 377 -9.44 -16.61 2.66
CA ASP A 377 -9.53 -16.54 1.20
C ASP A 377 -10.97 -16.46 0.66
N GLY A 378 -11.96 -16.17 1.52
CA GLY A 378 -13.33 -15.97 1.10
C GLY A 378 -13.53 -14.74 0.22
N ILE A 379 -14.65 -14.72 -0.51
CA ILE A 379 -14.97 -13.65 -1.49
C ILE A 379 -14.82 -12.24 -0.88
N PHE A 380 -15.25 -12.06 0.36
CA PHE A 380 -15.17 -10.75 1.01
C PHE A 380 -13.73 -10.25 1.14
N TRP A 381 -12.84 -11.08 1.67
CA TRP A 381 -11.46 -10.67 1.96
C TRP A 381 -10.61 -10.50 0.71
N GLN A 382 -10.77 -11.41 -0.26
CA GLN A 382 -10.08 -11.31 -1.54
C GLN A 382 -10.54 -10.07 -2.32
N LEU A 383 -11.85 -9.87 -2.39
CA LEU A 383 -12.40 -8.71 -3.09
C LEU A 383 -12.10 -7.40 -2.35
N LEU A 384 -12.00 -7.42 -1.01
CA LEU A 384 -11.56 -6.27 -0.21
C LEU A 384 -10.13 -5.87 -0.57
N ALA A 385 -9.21 -6.83 -0.68
CA ALA A 385 -7.82 -6.57 -1.09
C ALA A 385 -7.78 -5.88 -2.46
N TYR A 386 -8.53 -6.40 -3.43
CA TYR A 386 -8.67 -5.80 -4.75
C TYR A 386 -9.29 -4.40 -4.68
N CYS A 387 -10.46 -4.28 -4.08
CA CYS A 387 -11.25 -3.05 -4.11
C CYS A 387 -10.56 -1.91 -3.36
N ALA A 388 -9.97 -2.18 -2.20
CA ALA A 388 -9.26 -1.16 -1.44
C ALA A 388 -7.98 -0.70 -2.16
N GLY A 389 -7.17 -1.64 -2.68
CA GLY A 389 -5.93 -1.32 -3.39
C GLY A 389 -6.19 -0.58 -4.70
N VAL A 390 -6.95 -1.19 -5.62
CA VAL A 390 -7.21 -0.62 -6.95
C VAL A 390 -8.07 0.64 -6.86
N GLY A 391 -9.04 0.67 -5.93
CA GLY A 391 -9.95 1.80 -5.69
C GLY A 391 -9.22 3.11 -5.42
N GLY A 392 -8.10 3.06 -4.70
CA GLY A 392 -7.24 4.22 -4.46
C GLY A 392 -6.71 4.93 -5.71
N SER A 393 -6.83 4.31 -6.89
CA SER A 393 -6.44 4.92 -8.17
C SER A 393 -7.49 5.84 -8.77
N MET A 394 -8.75 5.76 -8.36
CA MET A 394 -9.84 6.53 -8.99
C MET A 394 -9.69 8.03 -8.77
N LEU A 395 -9.25 8.43 -7.58
CA LEU A 395 -8.83 9.80 -7.30
C LEU A 395 -7.34 9.80 -6.92
N ILE A 396 -6.61 10.85 -7.30
CA ILE A 396 -5.16 10.91 -7.09
C ILE A 396 -4.76 10.97 -5.61
N ILE A 397 -5.70 11.33 -4.73
CA ILE A 397 -5.50 11.42 -3.28
C ILE A 397 -5.82 10.11 -2.55
N GLY A 398 -6.41 9.12 -3.22
CA GLY A 398 -6.90 7.89 -2.61
C GLY A 398 -5.83 6.86 -2.24
N SER A 399 -4.57 7.09 -2.61
CA SER A 399 -3.46 6.19 -2.25
C SER A 399 -2.17 6.97 -2.05
N ALA A 400 -1.25 6.43 -1.25
CA ALA A 400 0.08 6.99 -1.05
C ALA A 400 0.84 7.19 -2.37
N ALA A 401 0.73 6.23 -3.30
CA ALA A 401 1.28 6.32 -4.66
C ALA A 401 0.73 7.54 -5.41
N GLY A 402 -0.58 7.75 -5.37
CA GLY A 402 -1.24 8.90 -6.02
C GLY A 402 -0.77 10.24 -5.45
N VAL A 403 -0.73 10.37 -4.13
CA VAL A 403 -0.31 11.60 -3.43
C VAL A 403 1.13 11.97 -3.78
N VAL A 404 2.05 11.00 -3.77
CA VAL A 404 3.46 11.24 -4.12
C VAL A 404 3.61 11.62 -5.59
N VAL A 405 2.94 10.92 -6.50
CA VAL A 405 2.97 11.26 -7.94
C VAL A 405 2.38 12.64 -8.19
N MET A 406 1.29 13.01 -7.49
CA MET A 406 0.70 14.35 -7.52
C MET A 406 1.72 15.41 -7.13
N GLY A 407 2.45 15.21 -6.04
CA GLY A 407 3.49 16.13 -5.56
C GLY A 407 4.67 16.23 -6.52
N LEU A 408 5.21 15.08 -6.94
CA LEU A 408 6.36 15.03 -7.84
C LEU A 408 6.07 15.67 -9.20
N GLU A 409 4.97 15.36 -9.85
CA GLU A 409 4.64 15.87 -11.19
C GLU A 409 3.77 17.13 -11.16
N LYS A 410 3.43 17.63 -9.96
CA LYS A 410 2.54 18.79 -9.77
C LYS A 410 1.22 18.62 -10.53
N ILE A 411 0.64 17.42 -10.42
CA ILE A 411 -0.68 17.11 -10.99
C ILE A 411 -1.72 17.81 -10.13
N THR A 412 -2.66 18.52 -10.76
CA THR A 412 -3.77 19.10 -10.00
C THR A 412 -4.90 18.08 -9.85
N PHE A 413 -5.55 18.06 -8.68
CA PHE A 413 -6.70 17.20 -8.42
C PHE A 413 -7.78 17.33 -9.52
N GLY A 414 -8.11 18.57 -9.94
CA GLY A 414 -9.10 18.82 -10.98
C GLY A 414 -8.72 18.25 -12.36
N TRP A 415 -7.43 18.27 -12.73
CA TRP A 415 -6.96 17.66 -13.96
C TRP A 415 -7.14 16.14 -13.93
N TYR A 416 -6.71 15.51 -12.84
CA TYR A 416 -6.82 14.05 -12.67
C TYR A 416 -8.30 13.62 -12.66
N MET A 417 -9.14 14.32 -11.94
CA MET A 417 -10.58 14.05 -11.88
C MET A 417 -11.26 14.13 -13.24
N LYS A 418 -10.90 15.13 -14.07
CA LYS A 418 -11.51 15.29 -15.41
C LYS A 418 -10.98 14.29 -16.44
N LYS A 419 -9.72 13.89 -16.36
CA LYS A 419 -9.03 13.13 -17.42
C LYS A 419 -8.85 11.66 -17.11
N ILE A 420 -8.70 11.29 -15.84
CA ILE A 420 -8.23 9.97 -15.42
C ILE A 420 -9.28 9.21 -14.59
N THR A 421 -9.97 9.88 -13.67
CA THR A 421 -10.91 9.24 -12.73
C THR A 421 -11.88 8.26 -13.41
N TRP A 422 -12.50 8.67 -14.50
CA TRP A 422 -13.45 7.80 -15.21
C TRP A 422 -12.78 6.61 -15.88
N ILE A 423 -11.55 6.79 -16.36
CA ILE A 423 -10.77 5.71 -16.97
C ILE A 423 -10.36 4.69 -15.91
N ALA A 424 -9.90 5.17 -14.75
CA ALA A 424 -9.57 4.34 -13.60
C ALA A 424 -10.81 3.61 -13.05
N PHE A 425 -11.95 4.30 -12.95
CA PHE A 425 -13.22 3.73 -12.52
C PHE A 425 -13.70 2.59 -13.45
N VAL A 426 -13.61 2.77 -14.75
CA VAL A 426 -13.94 1.71 -15.73
C VAL A 426 -13.00 0.51 -15.54
N GLY A 427 -11.69 0.73 -15.34
CA GLY A 427 -10.74 -0.33 -15.04
C GLY A 427 -11.08 -1.06 -13.73
N TYR A 428 -11.43 -0.32 -12.70
CA TYR A 428 -11.84 -0.86 -11.40
C TYR A 428 -13.07 -1.77 -11.52
N LEU A 429 -14.13 -1.30 -12.20
CA LEU A 429 -15.34 -2.09 -12.42
C LEU A 429 -15.08 -3.32 -13.31
N ALA A 430 -14.21 -3.20 -14.30
CA ALA A 430 -13.84 -4.33 -15.15
C ALA A 430 -13.18 -5.44 -14.35
N GLY A 431 -12.31 -5.12 -13.39
CA GLY A 431 -11.71 -6.14 -12.53
C GLY A 431 -12.71 -6.80 -11.57
N ILE A 432 -13.65 -6.04 -10.97
CA ILE A 432 -14.74 -6.63 -10.17
C ILE A 432 -15.57 -7.59 -11.03
N LEU A 433 -15.90 -7.21 -12.26
CA LEU A 433 -16.66 -8.05 -13.19
C LEU A 433 -15.90 -9.35 -13.50
N ILE A 434 -14.59 -9.27 -13.74
CA ILE A 434 -13.76 -10.45 -13.98
C ILE A 434 -13.75 -11.36 -12.74
N TYR A 435 -13.53 -10.81 -11.54
CA TYR A 435 -13.56 -11.59 -10.31
C TYR A 435 -14.93 -12.29 -10.11
N TRP A 436 -16.02 -11.57 -10.37
CA TRP A 436 -17.36 -12.15 -10.33
C TRP A 436 -17.53 -13.29 -11.34
N MET A 437 -17.01 -13.12 -12.56
CA MET A 437 -17.06 -14.18 -13.60
C MET A 437 -16.25 -15.41 -13.21
N GLU A 438 -15.06 -15.23 -12.63
CA GLU A 438 -14.21 -16.33 -12.15
C GLU A 438 -14.93 -17.16 -11.07
N LYS A 439 -15.55 -16.48 -10.08
CA LYS A 439 -16.27 -17.15 -9.00
C LYS A 439 -17.62 -17.77 -9.45
N SER A 440 -18.37 -17.08 -10.33
CA SER A 440 -19.72 -17.50 -10.72
C SER A 440 -19.76 -18.48 -11.87
N VAL A 441 -18.81 -18.38 -12.84
CA VAL A 441 -18.86 -19.15 -14.10
C VAL A 441 -17.81 -20.27 -14.10
N ILE A 442 -16.62 -20.01 -13.56
CA ILE A 442 -15.50 -20.94 -13.63
C ILE A 442 -15.45 -21.80 -12.34
N GLY A 443 -16.06 -21.33 -11.24
CA GLY A 443 -16.09 -22.07 -9.96
C GLY A 443 -14.72 -22.13 -9.25
N LEU A 444 -13.85 -21.12 -9.54
CA LEU A 444 -12.54 -20.97 -8.89
C LEU A 444 -12.67 -20.35 -7.50
#